data_a9af76d5ea40817fa00f10cf2e3726ad
#
_entry.id   a9af76d5ea40817fa00f10cf2e3726ad
#
_cell.length_a   1.000
_cell.length_b   1.000
_cell.length_c   1.000
_cell.angle_alpha   90.00
_cell.angle_beta   90.00
_cell.angle_gamma   90.00
#
_symmetry.space_group_name_H-M   'P 1'
#
loop_
_entity.id
_entity.type
_entity.pdbx_description
1 polymer ?
#
loop_
_entity_poly.entity_id
_entity_poly.type
_entity_poly.pdbx_seq_one_letter_code
_entity_poly.pdbx_strand_id
1 'polypeptide(L)'
;MKEMWDKKAASYPRFTGAPSEFQTRLYAKIAEFGVKFDAKSLADIGCGTGVHTLLLAGICREVTGMDISDEMLKIMLEDATKFGVSNLTAVQSDFKNFNPNRVYDIAFSTMSPAISDEEDFEKFINLGKQRVYLWWNKPRNSNVLDMLYDEFEKRDFKAKAGLFEDYLRRKNIAFNSCVLEESKEQKRTLEEMTQNALWHLQISNFAQEENAVRTRLESIAREGFVTEKIVSSMKLLVF
;
A
#
# COMPACT_ATOMS: atom_id res chain seq x y z
N MET A 1 -3.80 15.59 1.66
CA MET A 1 -3.52 14.13 1.56
C MET A 1 -3.56 13.45 2.94
N LYS A 2 -2.92 14.00 3.98
CA LYS A 2 -2.98 13.46 5.36
C LYS A 2 -4.41 13.19 5.82
N GLU A 3 -5.27 14.22 5.82
CA GLU A 3 -6.67 14.11 6.27
C GLU A 3 -7.49 13.00 5.56
N MET A 4 -7.17 12.71 4.29
CA MET A 4 -7.84 11.63 3.55
C MET A 4 -7.46 10.25 4.10
N TRP A 5 -6.17 10.07 4.45
CA TRP A 5 -5.69 8.84 5.05
C TRP A 5 -6.15 8.70 6.49
N ASP A 6 -6.21 9.80 7.26
CA ASP A 6 -6.76 9.80 8.63
C ASP A 6 -8.22 9.32 8.63
N LYS A 7 -9.06 9.85 7.74
CA LYS A 7 -10.45 9.41 7.58
C LYS A 7 -10.56 7.94 7.16
N LYS A 8 -9.60 7.44 6.37
CA LYS A 8 -9.60 6.05 5.89
C LYS A 8 -9.12 5.06 6.93
N ALA A 9 -8.33 5.49 7.91
CA ALA A 9 -7.63 4.63 8.86
C ALA A 9 -8.57 3.64 9.57
N ALA A 10 -9.72 4.11 10.07
CA ALA A 10 -10.68 3.28 10.80
C ALA A 10 -11.23 2.08 10.00
N SER A 11 -11.29 2.22 8.64
CA SER A 11 -11.77 1.17 7.73
C SER A 11 -10.64 0.45 6.98
N TYR A 12 -9.37 0.75 7.31
CA TYR A 12 -8.23 0.14 6.65
C TYR A 12 -7.92 -1.24 7.27
N PRO A 13 -7.36 -2.19 6.48
CA PRO A 13 -6.98 -3.49 7.02
C PRO A 13 -6.07 -3.38 8.23
N ARG A 14 -6.31 -4.20 9.25
CA ARG A 14 -5.47 -4.28 10.46
C ARG A 14 -4.62 -5.55 10.45
N PHE A 15 -3.54 -5.52 11.21
CA PHE A 15 -2.70 -6.69 11.42
C PHE A 15 -3.45 -7.78 12.19
N THR A 16 -3.39 -9.01 11.71
CA THR A 16 -4.13 -10.16 12.27
C THR A 16 -3.25 -11.18 12.99
N GLY A 17 -1.95 -10.91 13.10
CA GLY A 17 -0.97 -11.82 13.73
C GLY A 17 -0.36 -12.84 12.76
N ALA A 18 -0.87 -12.94 11.53
CA ALA A 18 -0.37 -13.87 10.51
C ALA A 18 -0.36 -13.25 9.12
N PRO A 19 0.51 -13.68 8.21
CA PRO A 19 0.52 -13.22 6.84
C PRO A 19 -0.70 -13.72 6.07
N SER A 20 -1.25 -12.89 5.19
CA SER A 20 -2.22 -13.32 4.18
C SER A 20 -1.54 -14.23 3.15
N GLU A 21 -2.34 -14.91 2.32
CA GLU A 21 -1.84 -15.72 1.21
C GLU A 21 -1.00 -14.87 0.23
N PHE A 22 -1.46 -13.66 -0.08
CA PHE A 22 -0.70 -12.74 -0.92
C PHE A 22 0.64 -12.35 -0.28
N GLN A 23 0.65 -11.99 1.00
CA GLN A 23 1.89 -11.66 1.72
C GLN A 23 2.85 -12.84 1.76
N THR A 24 2.36 -14.06 1.96
CA THR A 24 3.19 -15.28 1.92
C THR A 24 3.87 -15.43 0.56
N ARG A 25 3.14 -15.28 -0.54
CA ARG A 25 3.70 -15.32 -1.90
C ARG A 25 4.68 -14.17 -2.16
N LEU A 26 4.37 -12.96 -1.69
CA LEU A 26 5.23 -11.79 -1.83
C LEU A 26 6.56 -12.01 -1.12
N TYR A 27 6.55 -12.44 0.14
CA TYR A 27 7.78 -12.66 0.91
C TYR A 27 8.61 -13.83 0.37
N ALA A 28 7.98 -14.89 -0.13
CA ALA A 28 8.67 -15.97 -0.82
C ALA A 28 9.41 -15.45 -2.06
N LYS A 29 8.78 -14.57 -2.84
CA LYS A 29 9.41 -13.98 -4.02
C LYS A 29 10.54 -13.00 -3.66
N ILE A 30 10.38 -12.22 -2.60
CA ILE A 30 11.44 -11.33 -2.08
C ILE A 30 12.65 -12.16 -1.63
N ALA A 31 12.43 -13.27 -0.94
CA ALA A 31 13.50 -14.18 -0.51
C ALA A 31 14.21 -14.85 -1.71
N GLU A 32 13.46 -15.26 -2.74
CA GLU A 32 14.01 -15.78 -4.02
C GLU A 32 14.93 -14.75 -4.71
N PHE A 33 14.62 -13.46 -4.59
CA PHE A 33 15.45 -12.36 -5.09
C PHE A 33 16.62 -11.98 -4.15
N GLY A 34 16.84 -12.79 -3.11
CA GLY A 34 18.03 -12.70 -2.25
C GLY A 34 17.92 -11.77 -1.05
N VAL A 35 16.74 -11.22 -0.74
CA VAL A 35 16.53 -10.41 0.46
C VAL A 35 16.25 -11.32 1.66
N LYS A 36 17.02 -11.14 2.73
CA LYS A 36 16.83 -11.80 4.02
C LYS A 36 16.53 -10.75 5.08
N PHE A 37 15.40 -10.88 5.74
CA PHE A 37 14.94 -9.93 6.77
C PHE A 37 15.55 -10.20 8.16
N ASP A 38 16.02 -11.44 8.40
CA ASP A 38 16.54 -11.86 9.70
C ASP A 38 17.64 -10.94 10.22
N ALA A 39 17.49 -10.50 11.46
CA ALA A 39 18.42 -9.61 12.17
C ALA A 39 18.75 -8.27 11.46
N LYS A 40 17.95 -7.82 10.51
CA LYS A 40 18.16 -6.57 9.74
C LYS A 40 17.45 -5.38 10.38
N SER A 41 17.96 -4.18 10.07
CA SER A 41 17.23 -2.93 10.27
C SER A 41 16.41 -2.63 9.03
N LEU A 42 15.14 -2.23 9.21
CA LEU A 42 14.22 -1.97 8.12
C LEU A 42 13.51 -0.63 8.29
N ALA A 43 13.37 0.12 7.19
CA ALA A 43 12.45 1.25 7.09
C ALA A 43 11.30 0.89 6.15
N ASP A 44 10.06 0.96 6.66
CA ASP A 44 8.82 0.77 5.89
C ASP A 44 8.19 2.13 5.58
N ILE A 45 8.21 2.51 4.29
CA ILE A 45 7.81 3.82 3.81
C ILE A 45 6.35 3.80 3.35
N GLY A 46 5.52 4.59 4.06
CA GLY A 46 4.08 4.58 3.92
C GLY A 46 3.47 3.30 4.50
N CYS A 47 3.84 3.02 5.73
CA CYS A 47 3.52 1.77 6.43
C CYS A 47 2.04 1.58 6.74
N GLY A 48 1.22 2.65 6.69
CA GLY A 48 -0.20 2.61 7.00
C GLY A 48 -0.47 2.05 8.40
N THR A 49 -1.44 1.17 8.51
CA THR A 49 -1.80 0.46 9.76
C THR A 49 -0.80 -0.65 10.17
N GLY A 50 0.31 -0.77 9.45
CA GLY A 50 1.41 -1.67 9.83
C GLY A 50 1.22 -3.15 9.49
N VAL A 51 0.34 -3.52 8.54
CA VAL A 51 0.12 -4.94 8.20
C VAL A 51 1.36 -5.65 7.67
N HIS A 52 2.29 -4.95 7.03
CA HIS A 52 3.61 -5.47 6.65
C HIS A 52 4.64 -5.21 7.74
N THR A 53 4.65 -4.01 8.30
CA THR A 53 5.58 -3.55 9.33
C THR A 53 5.62 -4.49 10.52
N LEU A 54 4.45 -4.88 11.05
CA LEU A 54 4.34 -5.75 12.23
C LEU A 54 4.74 -7.20 11.93
N LEU A 55 4.45 -7.70 10.74
CA LEU A 55 4.97 -9.01 10.30
C LEU A 55 6.50 -9.00 10.26
N LEU A 56 7.08 -7.96 9.65
CA LEU A 56 8.53 -7.85 9.49
C LEU A 56 9.23 -7.57 10.82
N ALA A 57 8.58 -6.88 11.77
CA ALA A 57 9.10 -6.70 13.12
C ALA A 57 9.29 -8.03 13.87
N GLY A 58 8.47 -9.05 13.55
CA GLY A 58 8.66 -10.41 14.09
C GLY A 58 9.92 -11.13 13.61
N ILE A 59 10.60 -10.59 12.56
CA ILE A 59 11.78 -11.22 11.93
C ILE A 59 13.00 -10.30 12.01
N CYS A 60 12.80 -9.00 11.79
CA CYS A 60 13.86 -7.99 11.79
C CYS A 60 14.37 -7.70 13.20
N ARG A 61 15.62 -7.20 13.29
CA ARG A 61 16.17 -6.69 14.56
C ARG A 61 15.41 -5.45 15.03
N GLU A 62 15.11 -4.56 14.12
CA GLU A 62 14.40 -3.31 14.38
C GLU A 62 13.67 -2.84 13.12
N VAL A 63 12.52 -2.25 13.28
CA VAL A 63 11.71 -1.70 12.18
C VAL A 63 11.32 -0.26 12.48
N THR A 64 11.47 0.62 11.49
CA THR A 64 10.93 1.97 11.50
C THR A 64 9.79 2.04 10.51
N GLY A 65 8.56 2.25 10.96
CA GLY A 65 7.40 2.51 10.12
C GLY A 65 7.20 4.03 9.98
N MET A 66 7.17 4.54 8.75
CA MET A 66 6.90 5.94 8.46
C MET A 66 5.58 6.06 7.68
N ASP A 67 4.69 6.94 8.15
CA ASP A 67 3.47 7.30 7.43
C ASP A 67 3.13 8.78 7.66
N ILE A 68 2.40 9.38 6.72
CA ILE A 68 1.92 10.76 6.85
C ILE A 68 0.74 10.87 7.82
N SER A 69 -0.03 9.80 7.99
CA SER A 69 -1.24 9.72 8.81
C SER A 69 -0.92 9.27 10.22
N ASP A 70 -1.17 10.13 11.21
CA ASP A 70 -1.07 9.79 12.62
C ASP A 70 -2.15 8.79 13.06
N GLU A 71 -3.35 8.81 12.47
CA GLU A 71 -4.38 7.82 12.75
C GLU A 71 -4.00 6.40 12.26
N MET A 72 -3.32 6.30 11.11
CA MET A 72 -2.75 5.02 10.66
C MET A 72 -1.70 4.51 11.64
N LEU A 73 -0.76 5.37 12.04
CA LEU A 73 0.31 5.02 12.98
C LEU A 73 -0.24 4.64 14.36
N LYS A 74 -1.29 5.30 14.82
CA LYS A 74 -1.97 4.97 16.07
C LYS A 74 -2.51 3.54 16.03
N ILE A 75 -3.19 3.15 14.96
CA ILE A 75 -3.68 1.78 14.76
C ILE A 75 -2.51 0.79 14.75
N MET A 76 -1.43 1.09 14.05
CA MET A 76 -0.23 0.25 14.04
C MET A 76 0.34 0.04 15.45
N LEU A 77 0.43 1.10 16.26
CA LEU A 77 0.94 1.02 17.63
C LEU A 77 0.00 0.26 18.58
N GLU A 78 -1.32 0.40 18.41
CA GLU A 78 -2.31 -0.40 19.12
C GLU A 78 -2.13 -1.90 18.82
N ASP A 79 -1.99 -2.24 17.52
CA ASP A 79 -1.76 -3.63 17.10
C ASP A 79 -0.37 -4.12 17.55
N ALA A 80 0.67 -3.29 17.50
CA ALA A 80 1.99 -3.62 18.04
C ALA A 80 1.89 -4.03 19.51
N THR A 81 1.18 -3.25 20.33
CA THR A 81 0.94 -3.54 21.74
C THR A 81 0.18 -4.86 21.90
N LYS A 82 -0.90 -5.04 21.15
CA LYS A 82 -1.74 -6.25 21.19
C LYS A 82 -0.95 -7.52 20.88
N PHE A 83 -0.01 -7.46 19.96
CA PHE A 83 0.78 -8.61 19.49
C PHE A 83 2.19 -8.68 20.11
N GLY A 84 2.50 -7.81 21.10
CA GLY A 84 3.77 -7.85 21.83
C GLY A 84 4.99 -7.43 20.99
N VAL A 85 4.82 -6.61 19.97
CA VAL A 85 5.91 -6.08 19.14
C VAL A 85 6.54 -4.90 19.86
N SER A 86 7.85 -4.99 20.17
CA SER A 86 8.59 -3.98 20.95
C SER A 86 9.77 -3.32 20.19
N ASN A 87 10.15 -3.86 19.04
CA ASN A 87 11.27 -3.38 18.23
C ASN A 87 10.84 -2.48 17.06
N LEU A 88 9.73 -1.76 17.26
CA LEU A 88 9.11 -0.86 16.29
C LEU A 88 9.28 0.61 16.71
N THR A 89 9.66 1.45 15.76
CA THR A 89 9.61 2.92 15.86
C THR A 89 8.61 3.45 14.85
N ALA A 90 7.62 4.22 15.28
CA ALA A 90 6.68 4.92 14.42
C ALA A 90 7.13 6.36 14.19
N VAL A 91 7.14 6.81 12.95
CA VAL A 91 7.52 8.19 12.57
C VAL A 91 6.44 8.80 11.70
N GLN A 92 5.77 9.84 12.21
CA GLN A 92 4.83 10.62 11.42
C GLN A 92 5.62 11.63 10.57
N SER A 93 5.61 11.42 9.25
CA SER A 93 6.25 12.30 8.27
C SER A 93 5.67 12.05 6.88
N ASP A 94 5.74 13.02 5.99
CA ASP A 94 5.77 12.71 4.57
C ASP A 94 7.18 12.22 4.17
N PHE A 95 7.27 11.54 3.03
CA PHE A 95 8.57 10.95 2.63
C PHE A 95 9.62 12.01 2.29
N LYS A 96 9.24 13.17 1.76
CA LYS A 96 10.18 14.26 1.43
C LYS A 96 10.87 14.80 2.67
N ASN A 97 10.17 14.86 3.79
CA ASN A 97 10.69 15.35 5.08
C ASN A 97 11.26 14.24 5.98
N PHE A 98 11.09 12.97 5.62
CA PHE A 98 11.68 11.86 6.37
C PHE A 98 13.20 11.78 6.12
N ASN A 99 14.00 12.24 7.08
CA ASN A 99 15.45 12.28 6.99
C ASN A 99 16.10 11.56 8.18
N PRO A 100 16.12 10.23 8.19
CA PRO A 100 16.80 9.47 9.23
C PRO A 100 18.32 9.66 9.09
N ASN A 101 19.02 9.86 10.21
CA ASN A 101 20.49 9.99 10.24
C ASN A 101 21.20 8.62 10.09
N ARG A 102 20.67 7.75 9.24
CA ARG A 102 21.19 6.39 9.03
C ARG A 102 20.72 5.81 7.70
N VAL A 103 21.49 4.85 7.20
CA VAL A 103 21.08 3.95 6.13
C VAL A 103 20.62 2.63 6.76
N TYR A 104 19.45 2.16 6.37
CA TYR A 104 18.89 0.88 6.83
C TYR A 104 19.52 -0.29 6.05
N ASP A 105 19.44 -1.50 6.61
CA ASP A 105 19.80 -2.69 5.83
C ASP A 105 18.76 -2.90 4.71
N ILE A 106 17.48 -2.60 4.97
CA ILE A 106 16.40 -2.74 4.00
C ILE A 106 15.52 -1.48 4.01
N ALA A 107 15.32 -0.88 2.83
CA ALA A 107 14.23 0.06 2.58
C ALA A 107 13.07 -0.71 1.92
N PHE A 108 11.89 -0.59 2.49
CA PHE A 108 10.69 -1.33 2.11
C PHE A 108 9.55 -0.35 1.83
N SER A 109 8.80 -0.57 0.78
CA SER A 109 7.58 0.17 0.49
C SER A 109 6.62 -0.66 -0.33
N THR A 110 5.40 -0.82 0.16
CA THR A 110 4.37 -1.59 -0.53
C THR A 110 3.09 -0.79 -0.62
N MET A 111 2.58 -0.66 -1.85
CA MET A 111 1.29 -0.05 -2.15
C MET A 111 1.11 1.36 -1.56
N SER A 112 2.22 2.08 -1.33
CA SER A 112 2.22 3.43 -0.78
C SER A 112 2.42 4.50 -1.86
N PRO A 113 1.59 5.56 -1.90
CA PRO A 113 1.78 6.67 -2.82
C PRO A 113 2.95 7.59 -2.44
N ALA A 114 3.62 7.35 -1.31
CA ALA A 114 4.68 8.19 -0.76
C ALA A 114 5.89 8.34 -1.70
N ILE A 115 6.15 7.34 -2.54
CA ILE A 115 7.22 7.35 -3.54
C ILE A 115 6.59 7.58 -4.91
N SER A 116 6.80 8.74 -5.52
CA SER A 116 5.98 9.18 -6.65
C SER A 116 6.72 9.79 -7.83
N ASP A 117 7.93 10.28 -7.66
CA ASP A 117 8.75 10.95 -8.66
C ASP A 117 10.22 10.54 -8.57
N GLU A 118 11.06 11.05 -9.46
CA GLU A 118 12.49 10.68 -9.53
C GLU A 118 13.28 11.12 -8.30
N GLU A 119 12.89 12.21 -7.65
CA GLU A 119 13.51 12.67 -6.41
C GLU A 119 13.22 11.68 -5.26
N ASP A 120 11.97 11.21 -5.19
CA ASP A 120 11.58 10.17 -4.24
C ASP A 120 12.29 8.84 -4.55
N PHE A 121 12.47 8.48 -5.83
CA PHE A 121 13.20 7.27 -6.24
C PHE A 121 14.66 7.31 -5.77
N GLU A 122 15.35 8.42 -6.03
CA GLU A 122 16.73 8.61 -5.59
C GLU A 122 16.87 8.54 -4.06
N LYS A 123 15.94 9.20 -3.35
CA LYS A 123 15.89 9.16 -1.89
C LYS A 123 15.66 7.74 -1.36
N PHE A 124 14.75 6.98 -1.97
CA PHE A 124 14.49 5.59 -1.58
C PHE A 124 15.67 4.67 -1.86
N ILE A 125 16.38 4.88 -2.97
CA ILE A 125 17.63 4.18 -3.30
C ILE A 125 18.68 4.38 -2.21
N ASN A 126 18.81 5.59 -1.71
CA ASN A 126 19.82 5.95 -0.71
C ASN A 126 19.42 5.58 0.72
N LEU A 127 18.15 5.22 0.97
CA LEU A 127 17.63 4.93 2.29
C LEU A 127 18.06 3.55 2.82
N GLY A 128 18.28 2.58 1.96
CA GLY A 128 18.61 1.22 2.35
C GLY A 128 19.72 0.59 1.51
N LYS A 129 20.38 -0.45 2.04
CA LYS A 129 21.36 -1.25 1.28
C LYS A 129 20.69 -2.19 0.28
N GLN A 130 19.54 -2.75 0.64
CA GLN A 130 18.62 -3.48 -0.22
C GLN A 130 17.29 -2.75 -0.23
N ARG A 131 16.55 -2.81 -1.32
CA ARG A 131 15.28 -2.10 -1.49
C ARG A 131 14.25 -3.06 -2.03
N VAL A 132 13.06 -2.98 -1.46
CA VAL A 132 11.88 -3.73 -1.86
C VAL A 132 10.78 -2.73 -2.13
N TYR A 133 10.33 -2.66 -3.36
CA TYR A 133 9.26 -1.76 -3.80
C TYR A 133 8.17 -2.54 -4.52
N LEU A 134 6.92 -2.40 -4.07
CA LEU A 134 5.75 -3.01 -4.68
C LEU A 134 4.71 -1.94 -4.99
N TRP A 135 4.29 -1.84 -6.24
CA TRP A 135 3.23 -0.94 -6.67
C TRP A 135 2.41 -1.52 -7.83
N TRP A 136 1.30 -0.91 -8.14
CA TRP A 136 0.44 -1.29 -9.26
C TRP A 136 1.23 -1.40 -10.57
N ASN A 137 1.10 -2.54 -11.24
CA ASN A 137 1.61 -2.78 -12.60
C ASN A 137 0.59 -2.32 -13.65
N LYS A 138 -0.70 -2.54 -13.36
CA LYS A 138 -1.86 -2.13 -14.16
C LYS A 138 -2.90 -1.49 -13.25
N PRO A 139 -3.88 -0.74 -13.79
CA PRO A 139 -5.04 -0.34 -13.03
C PRO A 139 -5.64 -1.55 -12.31
N ARG A 140 -6.07 -1.36 -11.08
CA ARG A 140 -6.85 -2.37 -10.37
C ARG A 140 -8.21 -2.48 -11.05
N ASN A 141 -8.62 -3.67 -11.48
CA ASN A 141 -9.94 -3.91 -12.00
C ASN A 141 -10.89 -4.19 -10.84
N SER A 142 -12.02 -3.53 -10.82
CA SER A 142 -13.11 -3.74 -9.88
C SER A 142 -14.43 -3.58 -10.63
N ASN A 143 -15.26 -4.63 -10.65
CA ASN A 143 -16.56 -4.56 -11.31
C ASN A 143 -17.45 -3.41 -10.79
N VAL A 144 -17.21 -2.94 -9.57
CA VAL A 144 -17.94 -1.81 -8.96
C VAL A 144 -17.28 -0.48 -9.32
N LEU A 145 -15.97 -0.32 -9.07
CA LEU A 145 -15.30 0.95 -9.31
C LEU A 145 -15.16 1.25 -10.80
N ASP A 146 -14.92 0.23 -11.63
CA ASP A 146 -14.81 0.43 -13.09
C ASP A 146 -16.14 0.93 -13.65
N MET A 147 -17.28 0.37 -13.20
CA MET A 147 -18.61 0.86 -13.56
C MET A 147 -18.82 2.34 -13.18
N LEU A 148 -18.37 2.77 -12.00
CA LEU A 148 -18.47 4.16 -11.57
C LEU A 148 -17.53 5.09 -12.34
N TYR A 149 -16.30 4.64 -12.62
CA TYR A 149 -15.35 5.41 -13.43
C TYR A 149 -15.81 5.57 -14.89
N ASP A 150 -16.43 4.54 -15.47
CA ASP A 150 -16.98 4.60 -16.83
C ASP A 150 -18.15 5.60 -16.93
N GLU A 151 -18.93 5.74 -15.85
CA GLU A 151 -20.08 6.66 -15.81
C GLU A 151 -19.65 8.11 -15.50
N PHE A 152 -18.73 8.30 -14.56
CA PHE A 152 -18.39 9.64 -14.07
C PHE A 152 -17.15 10.24 -14.71
N GLU A 153 -16.14 9.46 -15.07
CA GLU A 153 -15.00 9.82 -15.95
C GLU A 153 -13.93 8.72 -15.99
N LYS A 154 -13.11 8.71 -17.06
CA LYS A 154 -12.00 7.76 -17.18
C LYS A 154 -10.86 8.08 -16.23
N ARG A 155 -10.39 7.08 -15.53
CA ARG A 155 -9.24 7.14 -14.61
C ARG A 155 -7.93 7.29 -15.39
N ASP A 156 -7.16 8.34 -15.11
CA ASP A 156 -5.77 8.44 -15.55
C ASP A 156 -4.90 7.56 -14.64
N PHE A 157 -4.28 6.54 -15.23
CA PHE A 157 -3.43 5.60 -14.51
C PHE A 157 -1.95 5.84 -14.81
N LYS A 158 -1.19 6.18 -13.77
CA LYS A 158 0.26 6.27 -13.85
C LYS A 158 0.89 4.99 -13.30
N ALA A 159 1.54 4.21 -14.17
CA ALA A 159 2.26 2.99 -13.80
C ALA A 159 3.56 3.33 -13.05
N LYS A 160 3.48 3.83 -11.82
CA LYS A 160 4.64 4.27 -11.03
C LYS A 160 5.72 3.19 -10.90
N ALA A 161 5.33 1.91 -10.81
CA ALA A 161 6.29 0.81 -10.80
C ALA A 161 7.09 0.73 -12.11
N GLY A 162 6.45 0.98 -13.26
CA GLY A 162 7.14 1.08 -14.54
C GLY A 162 8.08 2.28 -14.60
N LEU A 163 7.63 3.45 -14.13
CA LEU A 163 8.48 4.65 -14.06
C LEU A 163 9.73 4.42 -13.18
N PHE A 164 9.58 3.74 -12.04
CA PHE A 164 10.71 3.41 -11.18
C PHE A 164 11.64 2.37 -11.82
N GLU A 165 11.08 1.35 -12.47
CA GLU A 165 11.89 0.39 -13.24
C GLU A 165 12.71 1.07 -14.34
N ASP A 166 12.11 1.98 -15.11
CA ASP A 166 12.78 2.75 -16.16
C ASP A 166 13.87 3.66 -15.56
N TYR A 167 13.62 4.24 -14.39
CA TYR A 167 14.61 5.02 -13.66
C TYR A 167 15.82 4.17 -13.27
N LEU A 168 15.61 2.98 -12.68
CA LEU A 168 16.70 2.06 -12.34
C LEU A 168 17.52 1.66 -13.58
N ARG A 169 16.87 1.39 -14.71
CA ARG A 169 17.54 1.09 -15.99
C ARG A 169 18.42 2.25 -16.46
N ARG A 170 17.90 3.47 -16.45
CA ARG A 170 18.66 4.69 -16.83
C ARG A 170 19.86 4.95 -15.93
N LYS A 171 19.75 4.61 -14.65
CA LYS A 171 20.85 4.74 -13.67
C LYS A 171 21.81 3.54 -13.67
N ASN A 172 21.60 2.54 -14.52
CA ASN A 172 22.37 1.29 -14.55
C ASN A 172 22.39 0.55 -13.19
N ILE A 173 21.30 0.63 -12.44
CA ILE A 173 21.14 -0.10 -11.17
C ILE A 173 20.54 -1.47 -11.49
N ALA A 174 21.26 -2.55 -11.10
CA ALA A 174 20.77 -3.91 -11.27
C ALA A 174 19.57 -4.18 -10.33
N PHE A 175 18.56 -4.86 -10.84
CA PHE A 175 17.38 -5.21 -10.06
C PHE A 175 16.75 -6.53 -10.55
N ASN A 176 15.99 -7.17 -9.67
CA ASN A 176 15.07 -8.24 -10.02
C ASN A 176 13.65 -7.69 -10.04
N SER A 177 12.83 -8.19 -10.94
CA SER A 177 11.41 -7.81 -10.99
C SER A 177 10.50 -8.99 -11.32
N CYS A 178 9.28 -8.94 -10.80
CA CYS A 178 8.20 -9.83 -11.23
C CYS A 178 6.85 -9.14 -11.05
N VAL A 179 5.83 -9.72 -11.69
CA VAL A 179 4.44 -9.31 -11.51
C VAL A 179 3.74 -10.33 -10.61
N LEU A 180 3.05 -9.84 -9.59
CA LEU A 180 2.21 -10.61 -8.70
C LEU A 180 0.76 -10.24 -8.95
N GLU A 181 -0.09 -11.22 -9.10
CA GLU A 181 -1.53 -11.03 -9.28
C GLU A 181 -2.30 -11.54 -8.07
N GLU A 182 -3.37 -10.84 -7.73
CA GLU A 182 -4.28 -11.20 -6.67
C GLU A 182 -5.72 -10.98 -7.14
N SER A 183 -6.59 -11.94 -6.85
CA SER A 183 -8.03 -11.82 -7.06
C SER A 183 -8.72 -11.93 -5.71
N LYS A 184 -9.63 -11.02 -5.43
CA LYS A 184 -10.43 -10.97 -4.20
C LYS A 184 -11.90 -10.78 -4.53
N GLU A 185 -12.75 -11.40 -3.76
CA GLU A 185 -14.17 -11.09 -3.71
C GLU A 185 -14.52 -10.56 -2.32
N GLN A 186 -15.20 -9.44 -2.25
CA GLN A 186 -15.60 -8.80 -1.00
C GLN A 186 -17.08 -8.48 -1.06
N LYS A 187 -17.81 -8.84 -0.01
CA LYS A 187 -19.21 -8.49 0.17
C LYS A 187 -19.30 -7.39 1.24
N ARG A 188 -19.90 -6.26 0.89
CA ARG A 188 -20.10 -5.12 1.78
C ARG A 188 -21.55 -4.71 1.78
N THR A 189 -22.01 -4.12 2.87
CA THR A 189 -23.30 -3.42 2.88
C THR A 189 -23.30 -2.30 1.84
N LEU A 190 -24.48 -1.90 1.37
CA LEU A 190 -24.60 -0.77 0.44
C LEU A 190 -23.96 0.49 1.02
N GLU A 191 -24.14 0.75 2.32
CA GLU A 191 -23.54 1.90 2.99
C GLU A 191 -22.00 1.85 2.98
N GLU A 192 -21.39 0.74 3.43
CA GLU A 192 -19.94 0.57 3.41
C GLU A 192 -19.35 0.67 1.99
N MET A 193 -20.07 0.14 0.99
CA MET A 193 -19.63 0.24 -0.40
C MET A 193 -19.74 1.66 -0.93
N THR A 194 -20.80 2.40 -0.57
CA THR A 194 -20.96 3.81 -0.93
C THR A 194 -19.80 4.64 -0.39
N GLN A 195 -19.49 4.51 0.88
CA GLN A 195 -18.36 5.24 1.51
C GLN A 195 -17.01 4.84 0.91
N ASN A 196 -16.81 3.55 0.62
CA ASN A 196 -15.61 3.08 -0.05
C ASN A 196 -15.46 3.64 -1.48
N ALA A 197 -16.55 3.66 -2.24
CA ALA A 197 -16.57 4.20 -3.60
C ALA A 197 -16.29 5.71 -3.61
N LEU A 198 -16.94 6.48 -2.75
CA LEU A 198 -16.70 7.92 -2.60
C LEU A 198 -15.25 8.22 -2.28
N TRP A 199 -14.64 7.47 -1.37
CA TRP A 199 -13.23 7.64 -1.06
C TRP A 199 -12.32 7.38 -2.28
N HIS A 200 -12.60 6.32 -3.06
CA HIS A 200 -11.83 6.02 -4.27
C HIS A 200 -11.99 7.08 -5.36
N LEU A 201 -13.20 7.60 -5.54
CA LEU A 201 -13.47 8.69 -6.47
C LEU A 201 -12.75 9.97 -6.03
N GLN A 202 -12.81 10.33 -4.76
CA GLN A 202 -12.15 11.50 -4.20
C GLN A 202 -10.62 11.45 -4.34
N ILE A 203 -9.99 10.31 -4.03
CA ILE A 203 -8.51 10.18 -4.15
C ILE A 203 -8.05 10.18 -5.60
N SER A 204 -8.96 9.90 -6.53
CA SER A 204 -8.73 9.97 -7.98
C SER A 204 -9.07 11.35 -8.58
N ASN A 205 -9.40 12.34 -7.75
CA ASN A 205 -9.85 13.70 -8.11
C ASN A 205 -11.21 13.74 -8.86
N PHE A 206 -12.07 12.76 -8.64
CA PHE A 206 -13.42 12.66 -9.21
C PHE A 206 -14.49 12.67 -8.11
N ALA A 207 -14.47 13.69 -7.25
CA ALA A 207 -15.46 13.79 -6.19
C ALA A 207 -16.88 13.83 -6.76
N GLN A 208 -17.76 12.98 -6.25
CA GLN A 208 -19.17 12.86 -6.67
C GLN A 208 -20.10 13.04 -5.47
N GLU A 209 -21.33 13.44 -5.77
CA GLU A 209 -22.38 13.49 -4.77
C GLU A 209 -22.75 12.08 -4.28
N GLU A 210 -22.88 11.92 -2.97
CA GLU A 210 -23.15 10.63 -2.34
C GLU A 210 -24.41 9.96 -2.91
N ASN A 211 -25.48 10.72 -3.11
CA ASN A 211 -26.75 10.20 -3.64
C ASN A 211 -26.59 9.61 -5.06
N ALA A 212 -25.76 10.22 -5.92
CA ALA A 212 -25.52 9.71 -7.27
C ALA A 212 -24.78 8.36 -7.22
N VAL A 213 -23.74 8.27 -6.41
CA VAL A 213 -22.97 7.03 -6.20
C VAL A 213 -23.85 5.94 -5.60
N ARG A 214 -24.62 6.28 -4.56
CA ARG A 214 -25.53 5.36 -3.87
C ARG A 214 -26.59 4.78 -4.83
N THR A 215 -27.29 5.63 -5.60
CA THR A 215 -28.28 5.21 -6.58
C THR A 215 -27.69 4.22 -7.58
N ARG A 216 -26.48 4.47 -8.02
CA ARG A 216 -25.81 3.55 -8.95
C ARG A 216 -25.48 2.20 -8.31
N LEU A 217 -25.01 2.20 -7.07
CA LEU A 217 -24.73 0.98 -6.32
C LEU A 217 -25.99 0.19 -5.98
N GLU A 218 -27.14 0.84 -5.72
CA GLU A 218 -28.44 0.20 -5.51
C GLU A 218 -28.87 -0.65 -6.71
N SER A 219 -28.53 -0.24 -7.93
CA SER A 219 -28.88 -0.99 -9.14
C SER A 219 -28.21 -2.37 -9.23
N ILE A 220 -27.11 -2.57 -8.52
CA ILE A 220 -26.32 -3.82 -8.49
C ILE A 220 -26.37 -4.53 -7.13
N ALA A 221 -26.95 -3.88 -6.12
CA ALA A 221 -27.08 -4.46 -4.80
C ALA A 221 -28.07 -5.66 -4.79
N ARG A 222 -27.80 -6.64 -3.95
CA ARG A 222 -28.68 -7.79 -3.68
C ARG A 222 -28.86 -7.92 -2.17
N GLU A 223 -30.08 -7.89 -1.71
CA GLU A 223 -30.44 -7.98 -0.28
C GLU A 223 -29.66 -6.96 0.59
N GLY A 224 -29.45 -5.74 0.09
CA GLY A 224 -28.74 -4.67 0.78
C GLY A 224 -27.20 -4.81 0.77
N PHE A 225 -26.65 -5.75 0.01
CA PHE A 225 -25.21 -5.95 -0.14
C PHE A 225 -24.75 -5.78 -1.58
N VAL A 226 -23.51 -5.31 -1.73
CA VAL A 226 -22.80 -5.23 -3.00
C VAL A 226 -21.61 -6.18 -2.96
N THR A 227 -21.48 -7.04 -3.97
CA THR A 227 -20.33 -7.92 -4.13
C THR A 227 -19.32 -7.29 -5.09
N GLU A 228 -18.14 -6.97 -4.59
CA GLU A 228 -17.03 -6.42 -5.36
C GLU A 228 -16.02 -7.53 -5.69
N LYS A 229 -15.77 -7.74 -6.99
CA LYS A 229 -14.69 -8.59 -7.49
C LYS A 229 -13.53 -7.72 -7.91
N ILE A 230 -12.38 -7.93 -7.30
CA ILE A 230 -11.18 -7.13 -7.48
C ILE A 230 -10.10 -8.02 -8.08
N VAL A 231 -9.50 -7.57 -9.19
CA VAL A 231 -8.28 -8.17 -9.74
C VAL A 231 -7.18 -7.14 -9.70
N SER A 232 -6.11 -7.46 -9.02
CA SER A 232 -4.95 -6.61 -8.79
C SER A 232 -3.72 -7.21 -9.49
N SER A 233 -2.96 -6.37 -10.18
CA SER A 233 -1.68 -6.72 -10.78
C SER A 233 -0.63 -5.74 -10.25
N MET A 234 0.36 -6.27 -9.54
CA MET A 234 1.38 -5.47 -8.86
C MET A 234 2.76 -5.88 -9.34
N LYS A 235 3.64 -4.92 -9.55
CA LYS A 235 5.04 -5.15 -9.91
C LYS A 235 5.91 -5.01 -8.67
N LEU A 236 6.69 -6.05 -8.40
CA LEU A 236 7.74 -6.08 -7.39
C LEU A 236 9.07 -5.70 -8.04
N LEU A 237 9.81 -4.78 -7.42
CA LEU A 237 11.20 -4.46 -7.73
C LEU A 237 12.03 -4.72 -6.49
N VAL A 238 13.17 -5.43 -6.67
CA VAL A 238 14.15 -5.72 -5.61
C VAL A 238 15.54 -5.40 -6.14
N PHE A 239 16.26 -4.53 -5.44
CA PHE A 239 17.57 -4.02 -5.88
C PHE A 239 18.46 -3.57 -4.74
#